data_e49db8725abde314ee359867f5cde5ce
#
_entry.id   e49db8725abde314ee359867f5cde5ce
#
_cell.length_a   1.000
_cell.length_b   1.000
_cell.length_c   1.000
_cell.angle_alpha   90.00
_cell.angle_beta   90.00
_cell.angle_gamma   90.00
#
_symmetry.space_group_name_H-M   'P 1'
#
loop_
_entity.id
_entity.type
_entity.pdbx_description
1 polymer ?
#
loop_
_entity_poly.entity_id
_entity_poly.type
_entity_poly.pdbx_seq_one_letter_code
_entity_poly.pdbx_strand_id
1 'polypeptide(L)'
;MSGHSKWASIKHKKAVVDARRGQHFTKLARAISVAAREGGGDPTGNSALALAVQKARDASMPKDNIERAIAKGTGEGGDADQIETVLYEGYGPGGVALLIEALTDNRNRTGAEMRHLLGKHGGNLGEPGSVTTSKTSSSVEMSSAPASTATIRSSSE
;
A
#
# COMPACT_ATOMS: atom_id res chain seq x y z
N MET A 1 22.21 44.53 8.52
CA MET A 1 20.73 44.48 8.48
C MET A 1 20.33 43.19 7.77
N SER A 2 20.24 42.11 8.56
CA SER A 2 19.88 40.80 8.01
C SER A 2 18.36 40.69 8.01
N GLY A 3 17.74 41.04 6.90
CA GLY A 3 16.32 40.79 6.68
C GLY A 3 16.10 39.29 6.47
N HIS A 4 15.72 38.59 7.50
CA HIS A 4 15.12 37.26 7.32
C HIS A 4 13.86 37.43 6.47
N SER A 5 13.98 37.23 5.19
CA SER A 5 12.92 37.42 4.23
C SER A 5 11.71 36.61 4.66
N LYS A 6 10.58 37.26 4.92
CA LYS A 6 9.27 36.65 5.17
C LYS A 6 8.95 35.59 4.11
N TRP A 7 9.50 35.77 2.91
CA TRP A 7 9.45 34.83 1.80
C TRP A 7 10.16 33.51 2.11
N ALA A 8 11.34 33.50 2.74
CA ALA A 8 12.06 32.27 3.09
C ALA A 8 11.26 31.38 4.06
N SER A 9 10.65 31.98 5.09
CA SER A 9 9.82 31.24 6.05
C SER A 9 8.52 30.73 5.42
N ILE A 10 7.90 31.47 4.49
CA ILE A 10 6.72 31.05 3.74
C ILE A 10 7.07 29.89 2.80
N LYS A 11 8.22 29.97 2.10
CA LYS A 11 8.69 28.90 1.19
C LYS A 11 8.84 27.57 1.91
N HIS A 12 9.45 27.56 3.10
CA HIS A 12 9.62 26.33 3.88
C HIS A 12 8.27 25.75 4.34
N LYS A 13 7.38 26.59 4.86
CA LYS A 13 6.04 26.12 5.26
C LYS A 13 5.24 25.58 4.08
N LYS A 14 5.29 26.26 2.94
CA LYS A 14 4.63 25.81 1.71
C LYS A 14 5.19 24.47 1.24
N ALA A 15 6.51 24.30 1.22
CA ALA A 15 7.14 23.04 0.78
C ALA A 15 6.69 21.85 1.65
N VAL A 16 6.56 22.00 2.96
CA VAL A 16 6.07 20.96 3.86
C VAL A 16 4.61 20.61 3.57
N VAL A 17 3.76 21.61 3.35
CA VAL A 17 2.34 21.39 3.02
C VAL A 17 2.20 20.71 1.66
N ASP A 18 2.96 21.18 0.66
CA ASP A 18 2.94 20.62 -0.68
C ASP A 18 3.45 19.16 -0.68
N ALA A 19 4.48 18.85 0.10
CA ALA A 19 4.99 17.47 0.26
C ALA A 19 3.94 16.54 0.90
N ARG A 20 3.25 16.98 1.96
CA ARG A 20 2.17 16.22 2.59
C ARG A 20 1.01 15.99 1.63
N ARG A 21 0.62 17.02 0.88
CA ARG A 21 -0.42 16.92 -0.14
C ARG A 21 -0.03 15.94 -1.24
N GLY A 22 1.22 15.96 -1.71
CA GLY A 22 1.76 15.02 -2.68
C GLY A 22 1.68 13.58 -2.19
N GLN A 23 2.10 13.31 -0.96
CA GLN A 23 1.99 11.98 -0.34
C GLN A 23 0.53 11.52 -0.23
N HIS A 24 -0.37 12.41 0.15
CA HIS A 24 -1.79 12.10 0.24
C HIS A 24 -2.37 11.75 -1.13
N PHE A 25 -2.05 12.52 -2.16
CA PHE A 25 -2.48 12.23 -3.53
C PHE A 25 -1.91 10.92 -4.07
N THR A 26 -0.68 10.57 -3.73
CA THR A 26 -0.09 9.28 -4.10
C THR A 26 -0.86 8.11 -3.50
N LYS A 27 -1.28 8.20 -2.23
CA LYS A 27 -2.10 7.18 -1.59
C LYS A 27 -3.47 7.04 -2.24
N LEU A 28 -4.13 8.17 -2.53
CA LEU A 28 -5.43 8.18 -3.21
C LEU A 28 -5.35 7.62 -4.64
N ALA A 29 -4.34 8.01 -5.41
CA ALA A 29 -4.10 7.47 -6.75
C ALA A 29 -3.88 5.96 -6.72
N ARG A 30 -3.12 5.44 -5.75
CA ARG A 30 -2.93 4.00 -5.58
C ARG A 30 -4.25 3.28 -5.27
N ALA A 31 -5.07 3.83 -4.38
CA ALA A 31 -6.38 3.25 -4.06
C ALA A 31 -7.31 3.20 -5.29
N ILE A 32 -7.29 4.25 -6.12
CA ILE A 32 -8.03 4.27 -7.40
C ILE A 32 -7.52 3.18 -8.34
N SER A 33 -6.20 3.08 -8.53
CA SER A 33 -5.62 2.09 -9.45
C SER A 33 -5.89 0.65 -9.01
N VAL A 34 -5.85 0.36 -7.71
CA VAL A 34 -6.19 -0.96 -7.17
C VAL A 34 -7.66 -1.27 -7.43
N ALA A 35 -8.57 -0.35 -7.09
CA ALA A 35 -10.00 -0.55 -7.28
C ALA A 35 -10.36 -0.73 -8.78
N ALA A 36 -9.71 0.04 -9.66
CA ALA A 36 -9.91 -0.09 -11.11
C ALA A 36 -9.40 -1.44 -11.65
N ARG A 37 -8.30 -1.95 -11.09
CA ARG A 37 -7.77 -3.27 -11.47
C ARG A 37 -8.69 -4.42 -11.07
N GLU A 38 -9.25 -4.35 -9.86
CA GLU A 38 -10.08 -5.42 -9.31
C GLU A 38 -11.49 -5.48 -9.91
N GLY A 39 -12.10 -4.32 -10.16
CA GLY A 39 -13.50 -4.23 -10.56
C GLY A 39 -13.75 -3.50 -11.88
N GLY A 40 -12.68 -3.16 -12.63
CA GLY A 40 -12.81 -2.41 -13.88
C GLY A 40 -12.81 -0.89 -13.70
N GLY A 41 -12.57 -0.17 -14.82
CA GLY A 41 -12.37 1.29 -14.85
C GLY A 41 -13.65 2.13 -14.81
N ASP A 42 -14.82 1.51 -14.83
CA ASP A 42 -16.09 2.23 -14.79
C ASP A 42 -16.62 2.35 -13.35
N PRO A 43 -16.69 3.57 -12.80
CA PRO A 43 -17.21 3.78 -11.45
C PRO A 43 -18.68 3.40 -11.27
N THR A 44 -19.47 3.32 -12.35
CA THR A 44 -20.89 2.95 -12.26
C THR A 44 -21.08 1.47 -11.99
N GLY A 45 -20.17 0.63 -12.49
CA GLY A 45 -20.15 -0.81 -12.26
C GLY A 45 -19.24 -1.24 -11.11
N ASN A 46 -18.42 -0.32 -10.57
CA ASN A 46 -17.40 -0.62 -9.54
C ASN A 46 -17.56 0.31 -8.33
N SER A 47 -18.25 -0.16 -7.32
CA SER A 47 -18.54 0.62 -6.11
C SER A 47 -17.27 1.00 -5.32
N ALA A 48 -16.24 0.15 -5.31
CA ALA A 48 -14.95 0.44 -4.68
C ALA A 48 -14.23 1.58 -5.41
N LEU A 49 -14.25 1.57 -6.74
CA LEU A 49 -13.70 2.65 -7.56
C LEU A 49 -14.48 3.95 -7.35
N ALA A 50 -15.82 3.88 -7.34
CA ALA A 50 -16.66 5.06 -7.10
C ALA A 50 -16.31 5.74 -5.77
N LEU A 51 -16.16 4.95 -4.70
CA LEU A 51 -15.77 5.44 -3.38
C LEU A 51 -14.34 6.05 -3.38
N ALA A 52 -13.39 5.40 -4.04
CA ALA A 52 -12.01 5.90 -4.14
C ALA A 52 -11.94 7.22 -4.92
N VAL A 53 -12.68 7.32 -6.03
CA VAL A 53 -12.80 8.55 -6.83
C VAL A 53 -13.46 9.67 -6.02
N GLN A 54 -14.51 9.36 -5.24
CA GLN A 54 -15.16 10.36 -4.40
C GLN A 54 -14.19 10.92 -3.35
N LYS A 55 -13.46 10.06 -2.65
CA LYS A 55 -12.41 10.49 -1.68
C LYS A 55 -11.34 11.36 -2.33
N ALA A 56 -10.94 11.07 -3.56
CA ALA A 56 -9.96 11.85 -4.29
C ALA A 56 -10.51 13.25 -4.66
N ARG A 57 -11.77 13.34 -5.06
CA ARG A 57 -12.47 14.61 -5.31
C ARG A 57 -12.61 15.45 -4.06
N ASP A 58 -12.99 14.85 -2.93
CA ASP A 58 -13.10 15.52 -1.64
C ASP A 58 -11.75 16.10 -1.17
N ALA A 59 -10.65 15.39 -1.49
CA ALA A 59 -9.28 15.87 -1.28
C ALA A 59 -8.82 16.91 -2.31
N SER A 60 -9.67 17.33 -3.23
CA SER A 60 -9.34 18.26 -4.33
C SER A 60 -8.22 17.76 -5.24
N MET A 61 -8.19 16.45 -5.52
CA MET A 61 -7.29 15.89 -6.51
C MET A 61 -7.71 16.31 -7.92
N PRO A 62 -6.79 16.77 -8.78
CA PRO A 62 -7.09 17.11 -10.17
C PRO A 62 -7.69 15.92 -10.93
N LYS A 63 -8.66 16.21 -11.80
CA LYS A 63 -9.35 15.22 -12.61
C LYS A 63 -8.38 14.35 -13.42
N ASP A 64 -7.39 14.96 -14.06
CA ASP A 64 -6.37 14.27 -14.85
C ASP A 64 -5.56 13.25 -14.05
N ASN A 65 -5.34 13.51 -12.75
CA ASN A 65 -4.66 12.56 -11.87
C ASN A 65 -5.55 11.35 -11.55
N ILE A 66 -6.86 11.58 -11.39
CA ILE A 66 -7.85 10.52 -11.17
C ILE A 66 -7.92 9.63 -12.43
N GLU A 67 -8.06 10.24 -13.62
CA GLU A 67 -8.14 9.51 -14.89
C GLU A 67 -6.86 8.70 -15.16
N ARG A 68 -5.68 9.29 -14.95
CA ARG A 68 -4.41 8.55 -15.05
C ARG A 68 -4.32 7.39 -14.06
N ALA A 69 -4.84 7.55 -12.85
CA ALA A 69 -4.85 6.46 -11.88
C ALA A 69 -5.80 5.32 -12.28
N ILE A 70 -6.95 5.63 -12.89
CA ILE A 70 -7.87 4.64 -13.45
C ILE A 70 -7.19 3.90 -14.61
N ALA A 71 -6.65 4.63 -15.59
CA ALA A 71 -5.97 4.07 -16.76
C ALA A 71 -4.80 3.18 -16.35
N LYS A 72 -4.03 3.56 -15.31
CA LYS A 72 -2.97 2.73 -14.73
C LYS A 72 -3.54 1.42 -14.16
N GLY A 73 -4.70 1.47 -13.51
CA GLY A 73 -5.34 0.29 -12.92
C GLY A 73 -5.87 -0.68 -13.97
N THR A 74 -6.48 -0.17 -15.05
CA THR A 74 -7.03 -0.98 -16.15
C THR A 74 -5.98 -1.48 -17.15
N GLY A 75 -4.73 -1.00 -17.03
CA GLY A 75 -3.67 -1.34 -17.98
C GLY A 75 -3.70 -0.55 -19.29
N GLU A 76 -4.60 0.42 -19.42
CA GLU A 76 -4.72 1.27 -20.64
C GLU A 76 -3.62 2.33 -20.72
N GLY A 77 -2.88 2.54 -19.63
CA GLY A 77 -1.87 3.59 -19.52
C GLY A 77 -0.54 3.31 -20.18
N GLY A 78 -0.41 2.34 -21.05
CA GLY A 78 0.82 1.97 -21.81
C GLY A 78 2.12 2.13 -21.02
N ASP A 79 2.93 1.11 -20.97
CA ASP A 79 4.33 1.11 -20.46
C ASP A 79 4.56 1.55 -19.00
N ALA A 80 3.57 1.50 -18.16
CA ALA A 80 3.71 1.88 -16.77
C ALA A 80 3.54 0.66 -15.87
N ASP A 81 4.49 0.48 -15.00
CA ASP A 81 4.46 -0.27 -13.76
C ASP A 81 3.12 -0.99 -13.50
N GLN A 82 2.97 -2.17 -14.08
CA GLN A 82 1.78 -3.00 -13.83
C GLN A 82 1.75 -3.28 -12.33
N ILE A 83 0.65 -2.92 -11.69
CA ILE A 83 0.44 -3.29 -10.30
C ILE A 83 0.40 -4.82 -10.25
N GLU A 84 1.32 -5.43 -9.54
CA GLU A 84 1.38 -6.87 -9.31
C GLU A 84 1.03 -7.21 -7.87
N THR A 85 0.47 -8.37 -7.67
CA THR A 85 0.27 -8.93 -6.34
C THR A 85 1.51 -9.73 -5.95
N VAL A 86 2.15 -9.35 -4.85
CA VAL A 86 3.33 -10.02 -4.33
C VAL A 86 3.03 -10.54 -2.93
N LEU A 87 3.34 -11.80 -2.71
CA LEU A 87 3.23 -12.43 -1.40
C LEU A 87 4.57 -12.38 -0.69
N TYR A 88 4.58 -11.82 0.51
CA TYR A 88 5.74 -11.81 1.39
C TYR A 88 5.48 -12.71 2.59
N GLU A 89 6.51 -13.43 2.99
CA GLU A 89 6.51 -14.26 4.19
C GLU A 89 7.45 -13.66 5.23
N GLY A 90 7.11 -13.80 6.49
CA GLY A 90 7.94 -13.25 7.55
C GLY A 90 7.50 -13.70 8.93
N TYR A 91 8.19 -13.19 9.91
CA TYR A 91 7.92 -13.47 11.32
C TYR A 91 7.78 -12.17 12.09
N GLY A 92 6.72 -12.06 12.85
CA GLY A 92 6.50 -10.99 13.80
C GLY A 92 7.21 -11.22 15.15
N PRO A 93 7.06 -10.29 16.10
CA PRO A 93 7.55 -10.46 17.46
C PRO A 93 7.06 -11.79 18.07
N GLY A 94 7.95 -12.50 18.77
CA GLY A 94 7.63 -13.80 19.35
C GLY A 94 7.56 -14.95 18.34
N GLY A 95 8.02 -14.77 17.11
CA GLY A 95 8.09 -15.83 16.10
C GLY A 95 6.74 -16.12 15.43
N VAL A 96 5.78 -15.22 15.52
CA VAL A 96 4.48 -15.36 14.85
C VAL A 96 4.67 -15.31 13.33
N ALA A 97 4.26 -16.36 12.63
CA ALA A 97 4.33 -16.43 11.18
C ALA A 97 3.35 -15.45 10.54
N LEU A 98 3.83 -14.70 9.55
CA LEU A 98 3.07 -13.70 8.81
C LEU A 98 3.10 -14.01 7.33
N LEU A 99 1.91 -13.99 6.71
CA LEU A 99 1.74 -14.02 5.28
C LEU A 99 1.15 -12.67 4.87
N ILE A 100 1.87 -11.92 4.02
CA ILE A 100 1.54 -10.54 3.68
C ILE A 100 1.33 -10.43 2.19
N GLU A 101 0.11 -10.18 1.77
CA GLU A 101 -0.20 -9.88 0.39
C GLU A 101 -0.07 -8.38 0.15
N ALA A 102 0.73 -8.00 -0.84
CA ALA A 102 0.97 -6.61 -1.20
C ALA A 102 0.72 -6.37 -2.69
N LEU A 103 -0.08 -5.36 -3.00
CA LEU A 103 -0.23 -4.86 -4.36
C LEU A 103 0.81 -3.75 -4.59
N THR A 104 1.69 -3.97 -5.54
CA THR A 104 2.80 -3.04 -5.80
C THR A 104 3.09 -2.87 -7.27
N ASP A 105 3.55 -1.69 -7.61
CA ASP A 105 4.14 -1.34 -8.90
C ASP A 105 5.67 -1.49 -8.90
N ASN A 106 6.28 -1.82 -7.73
CA ASN A 106 7.73 -1.99 -7.61
C ASN A 106 8.09 -2.96 -6.48
N ARG A 107 8.35 -4.23 -6.83
CA ARG A 107 8.70 -5.30 -5.88
C ARG A 107 9.92 -4.97 -5.02
N ASN A 108 10.94 -4.34 -5.62
CA ASN A 108 12.20 -4.06 -4.91
C ASN A 108 11.98 -3.02 -3.81
N ARG A 109 11.25 -1.93 -4.13
CA ARG A 109 10.90 -0.90 -3.15
C ARG A 109 10.05 -1.49 -2.03
N THR A 110 8.99 -2.21 -2.37
CA THR A 110 8.09 -2.81 -1.39
C THR A 110 8.80 -3.85 -0.52
N GLY A 111 9.65 -4.68 -1.10
CA GLY A 111 10.45 -5.64 -0.33
C GLY A 111 11.42 -4.97 0.66
N ALA A 112 12.03 -3.86 0.26
CA ALA A 112 12.88 -3.07 1.15
C ALA A 112 12.09 -2.43 2.31
N GLU A 113 10.91 -1.86 2.00
CA GLU A 113 10.01 -1.29 3.00
C GLU A 113 9.50 -2.35 3.98
N MET A 114 9.08 -3.52 3.50
CA MET A 114 8.63 -4.64 4.33
C MET A 114 9.73 -5.13 5.28
N ARG A 115 10.96 -5.27 4.78
CA ARG A 115 12.11 -5.64 5.61
C ARG A 115 12.38 -4.61 6.69
N HIS A 116 12.34 -3.33 6.33
CA HIS A 116 12.53 -2.24 7.27
C HIS A 116 11.43 -2.21 8.36
N LEU A 117 10.16 -2.30 7.95
CA LEU A 117 9.02 -2.24 8.87
C LEU A 117 9.01 -3.43 9.83
N LEU A 118 9.18 -4.65 9.33
CA LEU A 118 9.24 -5.84 10.19
C LEU A 118 10.41 -5.75 11.18
N GLY A 119 11.61 -5.40 10.70
CA GLY A 119 12.78 -5.24 11.56
C GLY A 119 12.60 -4.17 12.62
N LYS A 120 11.99 -3.03 12.28
CA LYS A 120 11.69 -1.95 13.22
C LYS A 120 10.77 -2.39 14.37
N HIS A 121 9.86 -3.33 14.10
CA HIS A 121 8.88 -3.81 15.06
C HIS A 121 9.24 -5.18 15.67
N GLY A 122 10.51 -5.59 15.61
CA GLY A 122 11.00 -6.80 16.26
C GLY A 122 10.67 -8.10 15.53
N GLY A 123 10.31 -7.99 14.25
CA GLY A 123 10.12 -9.10 13.33
C GLY A 123 11.20 -9.16 12.26
N ASN A 124 11.05 -10.06 11.31
CA ASN A 124 11.93 -10.17 10.14
C ASN A 124 11.17 -10.66 8.91
N LEU A 125 11.61 -10.21 7.74
CA LEU A 125 11.16 -10.77 6.48
C LEU A 125 11.88 -12.11 6.25
N GLY A 126 11.09 -13.16 5.99
CA GLY A 126 11.60 -14.49 5.66
C GLY A 126 11.84 -14.65 4.16
N GLU A 127 12.40 -15.80 3.80
CA GLU A 127 12.50 -16.21 2.42
C GLU A 127 11.17 -16.79 1.91
N PRO A 128 10.90 -16.73 0.59
CA PRO A 128 9.71 -17.36 0.03
C PRO A 128 9.63 -18.85 0.42
N GLY A 129 8.51 -19.28 0.94
CA GLY A 129 8.31 -20.66 1.42
C GLY A 129 8.67 -20.89 2.88
N SER A 130 9.24 -19.91 3.59
CA SER A 130 9.67 -20.10 4.99
C SER A 130 8.51 -20.32 5.96
N VAL A 131 7.36 -19.77 5.67
CA VAL A 131 6.13 -19.92 6.47
C VAL A 131 5.27 -21.05 5.93
N THR A 132 5.15 -21.16 4.62
CA THR A 132 4.33 -22.20 3.96
C THR A 132 4.95 -23.59 4.09
N THR A 133 6.29 -23.70 4.05
CA THR A 133 7.01 -24.98 4.17
C THR A 133 7.12 -25.49 5.60
N SER A 134 7.11 -24.62 6.60
CA SER A 134 7.18 -25.03 8.02
C SER A 134 5.95 -25.81 8.48
N LYS A 135 4.85 -25.79 7.72
CA LYS A 135 3.66 -26.61 7.98
C LYS A 135 3.83 -28.10 7.57
N THR A 136 4.85 -28.45 6.80
CA THR A 136 4.99 -29.82 6.26
C THR A 136 5.93 -30.70 7.09
N SER A 137 6.69 -30.14 8.05
CA SER A 137 7.67 -30.88 8.86
C SER A 137 7.20 -31.27 10.25
N SER A 138 5.96 -30.99 10.64
CA SER A 138 5.41 -31.40 11.93
C SER A 138 4.14 -32.20 11.74
N SER A 139 4.31 -33.45 11.30
CA SER A 139 3.32 -34.50 11.47
C SER A 139 3.35 -34.94 12.94
N VAL A 140 2.67 -34.23 13.78
CA VAL A 140 2.24 -34.73 15.10
C VAL A 140 0.85 -34.18 15.37
N GLU A 141 -0.06 -35.11 15.37
CA GLU A 141 -1.35 -35.19 16.02
C GLU A 141 -2.25 -33.95 16.19
N MET A 142 -3.41 -34.14 15.64
CA MET A 142 -4.65 -33.41 15.84
C MET A 142 -4.92 -33.09 17.32
N SER A 143 -5.01 -31.81 17.61
CA SER A 143 -5.95 -31.31 18.59
C SER A 143 -6.63 -30.07 18.00
N SER A 144 -7.93 -30.16 17.91
CA SER A 144 -8.82 -29.18 17.33
C SER A 144 -8.82 -27.88 18.12
N ALA A 145 -8.25 -26.81 17.52
CA ALA A 145 -8.52 -25.44 17.93
C ALA A 145 -8.70 -24.57 16.68
N PRO A 146 -9.67 -23.66 16.64
CA PRO A 146 -9.99 -22.90 15.44
C PRO A 146 -8.91 -21.89 15.11
N ALA A 147 -8.51 -21.85 13.85
CA ALA A 147 -7.60 -20.86 13.31
C ALA A 147 -8.22 -19.45 13.42
N SER A 148 -7.70 -18.60 14.29
CA SER A 148 -8.00 -17.17 14.30
C SER A 148 -7.29 -16.52 13.11
N THR A 149 -8.05 -16.23 12.09
CA THR A 149 -7.62 -15.37 10.97
C THR A 149 -7.57 -13.93 11.49
N ALA A 150 -6.38 -13.44 11.80
CA ALA A 150 -6.20 -12.04 12.13
C ALA A 150 -6.09 -11.22 10.85
N THR A 151 -7.19 -10.62 10.42
CA THR A 151 -7.20 -9.58 9.40
C THR A 151 -6.74 -8.27 10.03
N ILE A 152 -5.48 -7.88 9.79
CA ILE A 152 -5.00 -6.57 10.24
C ILE A 152 -5.51 -5.51 9.27
N ARG A 153 -6.60 -4.84 9.63
CA ARG A 153 -6.97 -3.56 9.02
C ARG A 153 -6.12 -2.48 9.67
N SER A 154 -5.23 -1.86 8.90
CA SER A 154 -4.56 -0.64 9.33
C SER A 154 -5.57 0.49 9.31
N SER A 155 -6.10 0.87 10.48
CA SER A 155 -6.74 2.17 10.68
C SER A 155 -5.63 3.18 10.92
N SER A 156 -5.47 4.12 10.00
CA SER A 156 -4.63 5.30 10.21
C SER A 156 -5.51 6.41 10.76
N GLU A 157 -5.28 6.79 12.00
CA GLU A 157 -5.54 8.15 12.48
C GLU A 157 -4.39 9.08 12.10
#